data_3e6b25d212c8f0d86c6e0620e6158884
#
_entry.id   3e6b25d212c8f0d86c6e0620e6158884
#
_cell.length_a   1.000
_cell.length_b   1.000
_cell.length_c   1.000
_cell.angle_alpha   90.00
_cell.angle_beta   90.00
_cell.angle_gamma   90.00
#
_symmetry.space_group_name_H-M   'P 1'
#
loop_
_entity.id
_entity.type
_entity.pdbx_description
1 polymer ?
#
loop_
_entity_poly.entity_id
_entity_poly.type
_entity_poly.pdbx_seq_one_letter_code
_entity_poly.pdbx_strand_id
1 'polypeptide(L)'
;MSMFNAWSKDNKVPTFGYDANNDAVAAIAEGYGGTISQHADVQAYLTLRVLRNALDGVDVDTGIGTEDEAGNVLTDDVYTYNADERSYYALNVAVTAENYEEFTDSTKVYEPVSNQLDEADLCNKEGIG
;
A
#
# COMPACT_ATOMS: atom_id res chain seq x y z
N MET A 1 -6.30 14.84 11.92
CA MET A 1 -6.60 16.10 11.18
C MET A 1 -7.21 17.21 12.02
N SER A 2 -7.98 16.93 13.07
CA SER A 2 -8.67 17.96 13.87
C SER A 2 -7.75 19.06 14.44
N MET A 3 -6.58 18.70 14.98
CA MET A 3 -5.62 19.67 15.52
C MET A 3 -4.99 20.54 14.42
N PHE A 4 -4.68 19.99 13.25
CA PHE A 4 -4.18 20.76 12.12
C PHE A 4 -5.20 21.80 11.67
N ASN A 5 -6.44 21.40 11.43
CA ASN A 5 -7.49 22.31 10.99
C ASN A 5 -7.88 23.36 12.03
N ALA A 6 -7.85 23.00 13.32
CA ALA A 6 -8.28 23.90 14.37
C ALA A 6 -7.20 24.90 14.81
N TRP A 7 -5.94 24.60 14.64
CA TRP A 7 -4.88 25.42 15.21
C TRP A 7 -3.57 25.46 14.40
N SER A 8 -3.02 24.33 14.00
CA SER A 8 -1.66 24.27 13.42
C SER A 8 -1.56 24.99 12.09
N LYS A 9 -2.62 24.93 11.26
CA LYS A 9 -2.70 25.61 9.96
C LYS A 9 -2.54 27.12 10.10
N ASP A 10 -3.29 27.72 11.01
CA ASP A 10 -3.28 29.18 11.22
C ASP A 10 -2.00 29.65 11.92
N ASN A 11 -1.43 28.83 12.78
CA ASN A 11 -0.20 29.14 13.53
C ASN A 11 1.07 28.69 12.79
N LYS A 12 0.95 28.12 11.58
CA LYS A 12 2.07 27.64 10.76
C LYS A 12 3.00 26.67 11.50
N VAL A 13 2.43 25.80 12.32
CA VAL A 13 3.18 24.78 13.03
C VAL A 13 3.29 23.54 12.17
N PRO A 14 4.49 23.04 11.87
CA PRO A 14 4.67 21.79 11.14
C PRO A 14 3.95 20.66 11.87
N THR A 15 3.07 19.97 11.15
CA THR A 15 2.26 18.88 11.70
C THR A 15 2.39 17.69 10.77
N PHE A 16 2.63 16.52 11.33
CA PHE A 16 2.84 15.27 10.60
C PHE A 16 1.93 14.19 11.17
N GLY A 17 1.60 13.22 10.33
CA GLY A 17 0.74 12.10 10.69
C GLY A 17 1.27 10.74 10.27
N TYR A 18 0.41 9.75 10.43
CA TYR A 18 0.65 8.36 10.09
C TYR A 18 -0.62 7.79 9.43
N ASP A 19 -0.48 6.71 8.65
CA ASP A 19 -1.53 5.98 7.91
C ASP A 19 -1.97 6.59 6.57
N ALA A 20 -1.50 7.77 6.19
CA ALA A 20 -1.81 8.40 4.90
C ALA A 20 -3.31 8.34 4.53
N ASN A 21 -4.21 8.57 5.51
CA ASN A 21 -5.64 8.63 5.21
C ASN A 21 -5.96 9.84 4.32
N ASN A 22 -7.08 9.76 3.59
CA ASN A 22 -7.45 10.75 2.58
C ASN A 22 -7.43 12.20 3.09
N ASP A 23 -7.93 12.42 4.31
CA ASP A 23 -7.96 13.76 4.90
C ASP A 23 -6.55 14.29 5.16
N ALA A 24 -5.61 13.42 5.58
CA ALA A 24 -4.23 13.79 5.80
C ALA A 24 -3.52 14.10 4.50
N VAL A 25 -3.72 13.27 3.48
CA VAL A 25 -3.13 13.46 2.14
C VAL A 25 -3.67 14.76 1.51
N ALA A 26 -4.98 14.98 1.53
CA ALA A 26 -5.59 16.20 1.01
C ALA A 26 -5.07 17.47 1.72
N ALA A 27 -4.85 17.40 3.03
CA ALA A 27 -4.36 18.53 3.80
C ALA A 27 -2.91 18.94 3.50
N ILE A 28 -2.12 18.08 2.84
CA ILE A 28 -0.76 18.42 2.42
C ILE A 28 -0.79 19.61 1.46
N ALA A 29 -1.74 19.65 0.52
CA ALA A 29 -1.97 20.81 -0.35
C ALA A 29 -2.26 22.10 0.41
N GLU A 30 -2.75 22.01 1.66
CA GLU A 30 -3.08 23.14 2.53
C GLU A 30 -1.97 23.49 3.54
N GLY A 31 -0.81 22.84 3.44
CA GLY A 31 0.33 23.10 4.29
C GLY A 31 0.52 22.10 5.45
N TYR A 32 -0.20 20.98 5.45
CA TYR A 32 0.13 19.85 6.33
C TYR A 32 1.50 19.29 5.95
N GLY A 33 2.36 19.00 6.93
CA GLY A 33 3.75 18.67 6.65
C GLY A 33 3.98 17.33 5.97
N GLY A 34 3.10 16.37 6.22
CA GLY A 34 3.17 15.05 5.61
C GLY A 34 2.58 13.95 6.48
N THR A 35 2.56 12.76 5.94
CA THR A 35 2.11 11.56 6.62
C THR A 35 2.96 10.36 6.19
N ILE A 36 2.81 9.23 6.82
CA ILE A 36 3.46 7.97 6.43
C ILE A 36 2.40 7.04 5.87
N SER A 37 2.60 6.55 4.64
CA SER A 37 1.84 5.43 4.10
C SER A 37 2.49 4.12 4.54
N GLN A 38 1.68 3.19 5.03
CA GLN A 38 2.08 1.83 5.35
C GLN A 38 1.85 0.86 4.19
N HIS A 39 1.47 1.34 3.02
CA HIS A 39 1.10 0.51 1.89
C HIS A 39 0.08 -0.59 2.26
N ALA A 40 -1.08 -0.19 2.76
CA ALA A 40 -2.15 -1.12 3.13
C ALA A 40 -2.63 -1.97 1.94
N ASP A 41 -2.56 -1.45 0.73
CA ASP A 41 -2.80 -2.13 -0.54
C ASP A 41 -1.80 -3.27 -0.77
N VAL A 42 -0.50 -3.03 -0.59
CA VAL A 42 0.55 -4.06 -0.66
C VAL A 42 0.35 -5.13 0.40
N GLN A 43 0.01 -4.74 1.64
CA GLN A 43 -0.28 -5.69 2.71
C GLN A 43 -1.49 -6.57 2.36
N ALA A 44 -2.55 -5.98 1.82
CA ALA A 44 -3.73 -6.71 1.38
C ALA A 44 -3.39 -7.71 0.26
N TYR A 45 -2.65 -7.26 -0.76
CA TYR A 45 -2.21 -8.12 -1.86
C TYR A 45 -1.39 -9.32 -1.37
N LEU A 46 -0.33 -9.07 -0.59
CA LEU A 46 0.53 -10.13 -0.07
C LEU A 46 -0.27 -11.14 0.77
N THR A 47 -1.18 -10.65 1.61
CA THR A 47 -2.05 -11.50 2.43
C THR A 47 -2.94 -12.39 1.57
N LEU A 48 -3.61 -11.81 0.57
CA LEU A 48 -4.49 -12.55 -0.33
C LEU A 48 -3.71 -13.57 -1.16
N ARG A 49 -2.52 -13.21 -1.65
CA ARG A 49 -1.69 -14.12 -2.45
C ARG A 49 -1.22 -15.30 -1.61
N VAL A 50 -0.66 -15.06 -0.44
CA VAL A 50 -0.21 -16.12 0.49
C VAL A 50 -1.37 -17.05 0.86
N LEU A 51 -2.53 -16.47 1.22
CA LEU A 51 -3.72 -17.25 1.54
C LEU A 51 -4.18 -18.10 0.36
N ARG A 52 -4.23 -17.52 -0.83
CA ARG A 52 -4.62 -18.23 -2.06
C ARG A 52 -3.67 -19.39 -2.33
N ASN A 53 -2.36 -19.16 -2.30
CA ASN A 53 -1.36 -20.20 -2.51
C ASN A 53 -1.53 -21.36 -1.51
N ALA A 54 -1.77 -21.03 -0.24
CA ALA A 54 -2.03 -22.03 0.80
C ALA A 54 -3.29 -22.87 0.52
N LEU A 55 -4.38 -22.23 0.06
CA LEU A 55 -5.61 -22.93 -0.32
C LEU A 55 -5.45 -23.81 -1.55
N ASP A 56 -4.65 -23.39 -2.51
CA ASP A 56 -4.33 -24.17 -3.72
C ASP A 56 -3.32 -25.30 -3.44
N GLY A 57 -2.73 -25.36 -2.24
CA GLY A 57 -1.75 -26.38 -1.86
C GLY A 57 -0.40 -26.22 -2.54
N VAL A 58 -0.08 -25.01 -3.01
CA VAL A 58 1.22 -24.65 -3.58
C VAL A 58 2.08 -23.94 -2.53
N ASP A 59 3.36 -23.70 -2.86
CA ASP A 59 4.23 -22.92 -1.98
C ASP A 59 3.66 -21.53 -1.75
N VAL A 60 3.63 -21.09 -0.49
CA VAL A 60 3.01 -19.80 -0.11
C VAL A 60 3.65 -18.60 -0.78
N ASP A 61 4.91 -18.69 -1.18
CA ASP A 61 5.67 -17.63 -1.84
C ASP A 61 5.51 -17.64 -3.38
N THR A 62 4.72 -18.58 -3.93
CA THR A 62 4.54 -18.70 -5.38
C THR A 62 3.99 -17.41 -5.97
N GLY A 63 4.69 -16.86 -6.96
CA GLY A 63 4.32 -15.64 -7.68
C GLY A 63 4.57 -14.33 -6.93
N ILE A 64 5.11 -14.37 -5.71
CA ILE A 64 5.53 -13.17 -4.99
C ILE A 64 6.97 -12.84 -5.39
N GLY A 65 7.23 -11.56 -5.74
CA GLY A 65 8.55 -11.11 -6.19
C GLY A 65 8.95 -11.57 -7.58
N THR A 66 8.01 -12.16 -8.34
CA THR A 66 8.24 -12.56 -9.73
C THR A 66 7.51 -11.63 -10.68
N GLU A 67 8.13 -11.39 -11.83
CA GLU A 67 7.51 -10.64 -12.92
C GLU A 67 6.27 -11.39 -13.42
N ASP A 68 5.15 -10.69 -13.55
CA ASP A 68 3.94 -11.22 -14.18
C ASP A 68 4.07 -11.20 -15.71
N GLU A 69 3.03 -11.70 -16.43
CA GLU A 69 3.03 -11.74 -17.90
C GLU A 69 3.05 -10.34 -18.54
N ALA A 70 2.62 -9.30 -17.81
CA ALA A 70 2.65 -7.91 -18.24
C ALA A 70 3.96 -7.18 -17.85
N GLY A 71 4.86 -7.85 -17.12
CA GLY A 71 6.13 -7.28 -16.69
C GLY A 71 6.07 -6.50 -15.37
N ASN A 72 4.98 -6.64 -14.60
CA ASN A 72 4.85 -5.98 -13.30
C ASN A 72 5.45 -6.86 -12.19
N VAL A 73 6.17 -6.23 -11.29
CA VAL A 73 6.77 -6.88 -10.13
C VAL A 73 6.47 -6.05 -8.89
N LEU A 74 6.04 -6.68 -7.81
CA LEU A 74 6.20 -6.08 -6.49
C LEU A 74 7.68 -6.18 -6.13
N THR A 75 8.38 -5.06 -6.27
CA THR A 75 9.82 -4.99 -6.05
C THR A 75 10.14 -4.81 -4.57
N ASP A 76 11.41 -4.96 -4.22
CA ASP A 76 11.93 -4.69 -2.88
C ASP A 76 11.70 -3.23 -2.43
N ASP A 77 11.23 -2.36 -3.34
CA ASP A 77 10.85 -0.98 -3.03
C ASP A 77 9.55 -0.87 -2.23
N VAL A 78 8.71 -1.89 -2.23
CA VAL A 78 7.39 -1.85 -1.57
C VAL A 78 7.22 -2.87 -0.44
N TYR A 79 8.05 -3.90 -0.39
CA TYR A 79 8.06 -4.87 0.72
C TYR A 79 9.43 -5.48 0.94
N THR A 80 9.63 -6.08 2.11
CA THR A 80 10.76 -6.96 2.40
C THR A 80 10.26 -8.30 2.93
N TYR A 81 11.02 -9.37 2.67
CA TYR A 81 10.76 -10.69 3.21
C TYR A 81 11.79 -11.08 4.27
N ASN A 82 11.33 -11.44 5.46
CA ASN A 82 12.16 -11.99 6.52
C ASN A 82 11.99 -13.52 6.57
N ALA A 83 12.99 -14.24 6.09
CA ALA A 83 12.94 -15.70 5.99
C ALA A 83 12.93 -16.39 7.36
N ASP A 84 13.58 -15.83 8.37
CA ASP A 84 13.63 -16.40 9.72
C ASP A 84 12.26 -16.34 10.41
N GLU A 85 11.52 -15.28 10.17
CA GLU A 85 10.17 -15.08 10.72
C GLU A 85 9.08 -15.56 9.77
N ARG A 86 9.42 -15.90 8.53
CA ARG A 86 8.49 -16.22 7.43
C ARG A 86 7.42 -15.14 7.26
N SER A 87 7.86 -13.89 7.26
CA SER A 87 6.99 -12.71 7.29
C SER A 87 7.35 -11.73 6.20
N TYR A 88 6.32 -11.16 5.58
CA TYR A 88 6.41 -10.04 4.65
C TYR A 88 6.12 -8.74 5.38
N TYR A 89 6.93 -7.72 5.12
CA TYR A 89 6.76 -6.38 5.67
C TYR A 89 6.60 -5.39 4.52
N ALA A 90 5.45 -4.74 4.42
CA ALA A 90 5.29 -3.61 3.52
C ALA A 90 6.16 -2.44 4.00
N LEU A 91 6.83 -1.78 3.07
CA LEU A 91 7.69 -0.65 3.39
C LEU A 91 6.86 0.62 3.59
N ASN A 92 7.26 1.39 4.58
CA ASN A 92 6.65 2.68 4.84
C ASN A 92 7.19 3.74 3.89
N VAL A 93 6.31 4.58 3.36
CA VAL A 93 6.66 5.69 2.47
C VAL A 93 6.22 7.01 3.08
N ALA A 94 7.13 7.98 3.10
CA ALA A 94 6.80 9.35 3.46
C ALA A 94 5.99 10.01 2.33
N VAL A 95 4.79 10.46 2.67
CA VAL A 95 3.91 11.22 1.78
C VAL A 95 4.02 12.69 2.13
N THR A 96 4.54 13.48 1.22
CA THR A 96 4.88 14.89 1.39
C THR A 96 4.33 15.72 0.24
N ALA A 97 4.63 17.01 0.22
CA ALA A 97 4.27 17.89 -0.89
C ALA A 97 4.87 17.47 -2.25
N GLU A 98 5.88 16.61 -2.25
CA GLU A 98 6.56 16.16 -3.47
C GLU A 98 5.84 15.00 -4.17
N ASN A 99 5.08 14.18 -3.42
CA ASN A 99 4.48 12.95 -3.95
C ASN A 99 3.02 12.70 -3.51
N TYR A 100 2.39 13.62 -2.77
CA TYR A 100 1.05 13.39 -2.24
C TYR A 100 -0.01 13.14 -3.32
N GLU A 101 0.19 13.63 -4.53
CA GLU A 101 -0.74 13.44 -5.64
C GLU A 101 -0.93 11.97 -6.01
N GLU A 102 0.11 11.14 -5.83
CA GLU A 102 0.06 9.69 -6.04
C GLU A 102 -0.86 8.97 -5.03
N PHE A 103 -1.13 9.62 -3.90
CA PHE A 103 -1.94 9.10 -2.80
C PHE A 103 -3.31 9.78 -2.65
N THR A 104 -3.69 10.67 -3.58
CA THR A 104 -4.93 11.45 -3.47
C THR A 104 -6.19 10.64 -3.69
N ASP A 105 -6.09 9.49 -4.32
CA ASP A 105 -7.23 8.62 -4.63
C ASP A 105 -7.07 7.27 -3.91
N SER A 106 -7.70 7.16 -2.75
CA SER A 106 -7.68 5.92 -1.95
C SER A 106 -8.48 4.77 -2.57
N THR A 107 -9.20 5.03 -3.66
CA THR A 107 -9.85 3.96 -4.43
C THR A 107 -8.87 3.32 -5.41
N LYS A 108 -7.74 3.97 -5.67
CA LYS A 108 -6.66 3.41 -6.46
C LYS A 108 -5.76 2.56 -5.58
N VAL A 109 -5.62 1.34 -5.99
CA VAL A 109 -4.55 0.45 -5.51
C VAL A 109 -3.26 0.88 -6.19
N TYR A 110 -2.13 0.76 -5.51
CA TYR A 110 -0.82 0.97 -6.12
C TYR A 110 -0.72 0.17 -7.42
N GLU A 111 -0.33 0.85 -8.51
CA GLU A 111 -0.47 0.30 -9.87
C GLU A 111 0.12 -1.11 -10.05
N PRO A 112 1.34 -1.41 -9.58
CA PRO A 112 1.88 -2.76 -9.66
C PRO A 112 1.04 -3.80 -8.92
N VAL A 113 0.41 -3.43 -7.79
CA VAL A 113 -0.47 -4.31 -7.03
C VAL A 113 -1.79 -4.51 -7.76
N SER A 114 -2.36 -3.42 -8.32
CA SER A 114 -3.60 -3.48 -9.08
C SER A 114 -3.49 -4.43 -10.26
N ASN A 115 -2.42 -4.30 -11.04
CA ASN A 115 -2.18 -5.15 -12.20
C ASN A 115 -2.06 -6.64 -11.81
N GLN A 116 -1.32 -6.93 -10.73
CA GLN A 116 -1.18 -8.31 -10.24
C GLN A 116 -2.48 -8.89 -9.66
N LEU A 117 -3.32 -8.05 -9.04
CA LEU A 117 -4.63 -8.49 -8.56
C LEU A 117 -5.56 -8.88 -9.72
N ASP A 118 -5.57 -8.06 -10.79
CA ASP A 118 -6.41 -8.29 -11.96
C ASP A 118 -5.99 -9.58 -12.69
N GLU A 119 -4.71 -9.80 -12.91
CA GLU A 119 -4.19 -10.97 -13.61
C GLU A 119 -4.24 -12.26 -12.78
N ALA A 120 -3.94 -12.16 -11.50
CA ALA A 120 -3.94 -13.31 -10.61
C ALA A 120 -5.35 -13.88 -10.33
N ASP A 121 -6.41 -13.13 -10.67
CA ASP A 121 -7.81 -13.49 -10.41
C ASP A 121 -8.02 -14.02 -8.96
N LEU A 122 -7.39 -13.35 -8.01
CA LEU A 122 -7.29 -13.82 -6.63
C LEU A 122 -8.65 -14.00 -5.95
N CYS A 123 -9.65 -13.25 -6.42
CA CYS A 123 -10.99 -13.24 -5.83
C CYS A 123 -12.03 -14.01 -6.63
N ASN A 124 -11.79 -14.30 -7.92
CA ASN A 124 -12.79 -14.81 -8.85
C ASN A 124 -12.54 -16.23 -9.37
N LYS A 125 -11.59 -16.98 -8.83
CA LYS A 125 -11.44 -18.37 -9.23
C LYS A 125 -12.71 -19.15 -8.90
N GLU A 126 -13.22 -19.86 -9.93
CA GLU A 126 -14.39 -20.73 -9.82
C GLU A 126 -14.27 -21.63 -8.59
N GLY A 127 -15.20 -21.52 -7.65
CA GLY A 127 -15.26 -22.33 -6.44
C GLY A 127 -15.13 -21.58 -5.11
N ILE A 128 -14.87 -20.26 -5.12
CA ILE A 128 -15.02 -19.39 -3.95
C ILE A 128 -16.14 -18.40 -4.26
N GLY A 129 -17.33 -18.89 -4.32
CA GLY A 129 -18.55 -18.11 -4.41
C GLY A 129 -19.33 -18.27 -3.10
#